data_c80f0711c41a8edcc046572c73fc3cb2
#
_entry.id   c80f0711c41a8edcc046572c73fc3cb2
#
_cell.length_a   1.000
_cell.length_b   1.000
_cell.length_c   1.000
_cell.angle_alpha   90.00
_cell.angle_beta   90.00
_cell.angle_gamma   90.00
#
_symmetry.space_group_name_H-M   'P 1'
#
loop_
_entity.id
_entity.type
_entity.pdbx_description
1 polymer ?
#
loop_
_entity_poly.entity_id
_entity_poly.type
_entity_poly.pdbx_seq_one_letter_code
_entity_poly.pdbx_strand_id
1 'polypeptide(L)'
;MLGILTKRFALPQVVGALLAGLLLGPAMLGVLQETTLMDQLAELGVIVLMFNAGLETDLGELKRSGKAAFVIALIGVLVPLAGGFALAAAFNRGPDAFLQNVFIGVVLTATSVSITVETLKEIGRLSTRSGSAILGAAIIDDVLGIIGLTVITSLGGGGANVWVVLGKIAAFFAVSVVVWMVMHRFVDWWFRRYSRDKRRFVVLSFAFCLLYSFFAEAVFGVADITGAYIAGLIFANTCRVAYLQDRFDTLSYALLSPIFFASIGLKVVLPEMSTTILLFAVLLVLWAVVSKVVGCGLGAKLCRYSNQDALRIGVGMISRGEVALIVANNGIAAGLMKEEFFGPVVLMVIATTILTPVLLKLVYRGKEHDYSDLQESELVNAYEDAAAFDLASQALLEDHEN
;
A
#
# COMPACT_ATOMS: atom_id res chain seq x y z
N MET A 1 -19.86 -12.19 3.86
CA MET A 1 -21.18 -12.01 3.20
C MET A 1 -21.25 -10.71 2.39
N LEU A 2 -20.98 -9.52 2.95
CA LEU A 2 -20.98 -8.26 2.19
C LEU A 2 -19.98 -8.26 1.03
N GLY A 3 -18.78 -8.85 1.15
CA GLY A 3 -17.82 -9.02 0.06
C GLY A 3 -18.34 -9.90 -1.10
N ILE A 4 -19.24 -10.86 -0.84
CA ILE A 4 -19.93 -11.63 -1.88
C ILE A 4 -21.00 -10.77 -2.56
N LEU A 5 -21.68 -9.93 -1.80
CA LEU A 5 -22.67 -8.99 -2.33
C LEU A 5 -22.01 -7.94 -3.26
N THR A 6 -20.86 -7.40 -2.88
CA THR A 6 -20.12 -6.44 -3.71
C THR A 6 -19.64 -7.05 -5.03
N LYS A 7 -19.31 -8.35 -5.07
CA LYS A 7 -19.04 -9.07 -6.34
C LYS A 7 -20.25 -9.04 -7.28
N ARG A 8 -21.48 -9.10 -6.75
CA ARG A 8 -22.71 -9.02 -7.57
C ARG A 8 -22.88 -7.64 -8.23
N PHE A 9 -22.34 -6.59 -7.59
CA PHE A 9 -22.26 -5.24 -8.16
C PHE A 9 -20.96 -4.97 -8.91
N ALA A 10 -20.20 -6.03 -9.19
CA ALA A 10 -18.90 -5.94 -9.83
C ALA A 10 -17.90 -5.01 -9.09
N LEU A 11 -18.01 -4.88 -7.78
CA LEU A 11 -17.08 -4.14 -6.93
C LEU A 11 -16.02 -5.08 -6.35
N PRO A 12 -14.78 -4.61 -6.11
CA PRO A 12 -13.74 -5.35 -5.42
C PRO A 12 -14.18 -5.81 -4.02
N GLN A 13 -13.68 -6.97 -3.58
CA GLN A 13 -14.00 -7.53 -2.26
C GLN A 13 -13.55 -6.62 -1.11
N VAL A 14 -12.45 -5.90 -1.31
CA VAL A 14 -11.94 -4.86 -0.41
C VAL A 14 -13.02 -3.87 0.00
N VAL A 15 -13.77 -3.35 -0.96
CA VAL A 15 -14.87 -2.39 -0.72
C VAL A 15 -15.94 -3.01 0.18
N GLY A 16 -16.25 -4.30 -0.04
CA GLY A 16 -17.24 -5.00 0.77
C GLY A 16 -16.82 -5.20 2.22
N ALA A 17 -15.56 -5.49 2.48
CA ALA A 17 -15.02 -5.65 3.82
C ALA A 17 -14.99 -4.29 4.57
N LEU A 18 -14.54 -3.23 3.90
CA LEU A 18 -14.51 -1.88 4.44
C LEU A 18 -15.92 -1.37 4.76
N LEU A 19 -16.87 -1.53 3.82
CA LEU A 19 -18.28 -1.16 4.06
C LEU A 19 -18.89 -1.97 5.21
N ALA A 20 -18.51 -3.25 5.38
CA ALA A 20 -18.94 -4.05 6.50
C ALA A 20 -18.46 -3.46 7.83
N GLY A 21 -17.19 -3.06 7.91
CA GLY A 21 -16.65 -2.37 9.09
C GLY A 21 -17.34 -1.05 9.37
N LEU A 22 -17.56 -0.23 8.34
CA LEU A 22 -18.23 1.07 8.47
C LEU A 22 -19.68 0.93 8.92
N LEU A 23 -20.44 -0.02 8.35
CA LEU A 23 -21.85 -0.25 8.67
C LEU A 23 -22.03 -0.81 10.09
N LEU A 24 -21.19 -1.77 10.49
CA LEU A 24 -21.30 -2.43 11.80
C LEU A 24 -20.57 -1.67 12.90
N GLY A 25 -19.68 -0.75 12.54
CA GLY A 25 -18.85 0.04 13.43
C GLY A 25 -19.57 1.21 14.07
N PRO A 26 -18.82 1.98 14.90
CA PRO A 26 -19.33 3.14 15.64
C PRO A 26 -19.92 4.24 14.76
N ALA A 27 -19.48 4.33 13.50
CA ALA A 27 -19.97 5.35 12.57
C ALA A 27 -21.45 5.21 12.22
N MET A 28 -22.01 3.99 12.23
CA MET A 28 -23.40 3.75 11.81
C MET A 28 -24.20 2.93 12.84
N LEU A 29 -24.03 1.62 12.90
CA LEU A 29 -24.85 0.74 13.76
C LEU A 29 -24.28 0.56 15.17
N GLY A 30 -22.98 0.76 15.39
CA GLY A 30 -22.33 0.60 16.69
C GLY A 30 -22.40 -0.82 17.27
N VAL A 31 -22.64 -1.83 16.42
CA VAL A 31 -22.75 -3.25 16.86
C VAL A 31 -21.38 -3.83 17.18
N LEU A 32 -20.38 -3.47 16.41
CA LEU A 32 -19.00 -3.91 16.59
C LEU A 32 -18.13 -2.73 17.05
N GLN A 33 -17.25 -3.04 17.98
CA GLN A 33 -16.22 -2.10 18.45
C GLN A 33 -14.85 -2.68 18.13
N GLU A 34 -13.89 -1.81 17.97
CA GLU A 34 -12.49 -2.20 17.82
C GLU A 34 -12.02 -2.92 19.09
N THR A 35 -11.38 -4.07 18.90
CA THR A 35 -10.74 -4.84 19.98
C THR A 35 -9.26 -4.95 19.69
N THR A 36 -8.42 -5.05 20.73
CA THR A 36 -6.98 -5.25 20.59
C THR A 36 -6.64 -6.45 19.69
N LEU A 37 -7.43 -7.52 19.77
CA LEU A 37 -7.25 -8.69 18.92
C LEU A 37 -7.50 -8.37 17.44
N MET A 38 -8.56 -7.62 17.13
CA MET A 38 -8.86 -7.22 15.74
C MET A 38 -7.78 -6.31 15.19
N ASP A 39 -7.26 -5.40 16.00
CA ASP A 39 -6.19 -4.48 15.62
C ASP A 39 -4.90 -5.25 15.29
N GLN A 40 -4.49 -6.17 16.16
CA GLN A 40 -3.32 -7.03 15.94
C GLN A 40 -3.47 -7.93 14.71
N LEU A 41 -4.68 -8.49 14.48
CA LEU A 41 -4.94 -9.29 13.27
C LEU A 41 -4.96 -8.43 12.01
N ALA A 42 -5.42 -7.19 12.10
CA ALA A 42 -5.41 -6.25 10.98
C ALA A 42 -3.97 -5.86 10.60
N GLU A 43 -3.13 -5.56 11.59
CA GLU A 43 -1.71 -5.27 11.40
C GLU A 43 -0.97 -6.45 10.76
N LEU A 44 -1.18 -7.66 11.30
CA LEU A 44 -0.67 -8.87 10.67
C LEU A 44 -1.21 -9.07 9.24
N GLY A 45 -2.45 -8.68 9.01
CA GLY A 45 -3.11 -8.75 7.70
C GLY A 45 -2.44 -7.89 6.64
N VAL A 46 -2.14 -6.64 6.97
CA VAL A 46 -1.46 -5.74 6.02
C VAL A 46 -0.01 -6.15 5.77
N ILE A 47 0.69 -6.65 6.79
CA ILE A 47 2.06 -7.19 6.66
C ILE A 47 2.07 -8.37 5.67
N VAL A 48 1.17 -9.35 5.84
CA VAL A 48 1.08 -10.51 4.94
C VAL A 48 0.67 -10.10 3.52
N LEU A 49 -0.25 -9.16 3.39
CA LEU A 49 -0.68 -8.61 2.11
C LEU A 49 0.50 -7.96 1.36
N MET A 50 1.29 -7.15 2.05
CA MET A 50 2.43 -6.47 1.45
C MET A 50 3.59 -7.44 1.14
N PHE A 51 3.80 -8.46 1.97
CA PHE A 51 4.73 -9.54 1.67
C PHE A 51 4.35 -10.27 0.37
N ASN A 52 3.07 -10.58 0.20
CA ASN A 52 2.52 -11.18 -1.02
C ASN A 52 2.73 -10.29 -2.25
N ALA A 53 2.43 -8.98 -2.12
CA ALA A 53 2.69 -8.02 -3.18
C ALA A 53 4.18 -8.00 -3.57
N GLY A 54 5.07 -8.13 -2.58
CA GLY A 54 6.51 -8.26 -2.82
C GLY A 54 6.88 -9.53 -3.57
N LEU A 55 6.26 -10.68 -3.24
CA LEU A 55 6.47 -11.95 -3.94
C LEU A 55 6.01 -11.90 -5.41
N GLU A 56 4.94 -11.16 -5.70
CA GLU A 56 4.37 -11.02 -7.04
C GLU A 56 5.08 -9.95 -7.90
N THR A 57 5.97 -9.16 -7.30
CA THR A 57 6.63 -8.05 -8.00
C THR A 57 7.78 -8.53 -8.87
N ASP A 58 7.75 -8.14 -10.15
CA ASP A 58 8.87 -8.33 -11.06
C ASP A 58 10.00 -7.31 -10.76
N LEU A 59 11.14 -7.81 -10.28
CA LEU A 59 12.32 -6.98 -9.98
C LEU A 59 12.90 -6.30 -11.23
N GLY A 60 12.76 -6.90 -12.42
CA GLY A 60 13.20 -6.33 -13.67
C GLY A 60 12.40 -5.07 -14.03
N GLU A 61 11.07 -5.18 -13.93
CA GLU A 61 10.16 -4.05 -14.15
C GLU A 61 10.30 -2.97 -13.05
N LEU A 62 10.47 -3.37 -11.79
CA LEU A 62 10.70 -2.44 -10.69
C LEU A 62 12.00 -1.64 -10.89
N LYS A 63 13.07 -2.29 -11.33
CA LYS A 63 14.34 -1.63 -11.65
C LYS A 63 14.23 -0.69 -12.86
N ARG A 64 13.48 -1.08 -13.89
CA ARG A 64 13.23 -0.24 -15.07
C ARG A 64 12.37 0.97 -14.74
N SER A 65 11.37 0.81 -13.88
CA SER A 65 10.44 1.88 -13.49
C SER A 65 10.96 2.78 -12.37
N GLY A 66 12.08 2.47 -11.70
CA GLY A 66 12.54 3.17 -10.49
C GLY A 66 12.70 4.69 -10.66
N LYS A 67 13.28 5.16 -11.78
CA LYS A 67 13.37 6.61 -12.05
C LYS A 67 11.98 7.24 -12.26
N ALA A 68 11.10 6.55 -12.96
CA ALA A 68 9.74 7.00 -13.18
C ALA A 68 8.95 7.01 -11.87
N ALA A 69 9.07 5.96 -11.06
CA ALA A 69 8.46 5.86 -9.74
C ALA A 69 8.86 7.04 -8.83
N PHE A 70 10.13 7.44 -8.84
CA PHE A 70 10.61 8.60 -8.09
C PHE A 70 9.96 9.91 -8.56
N VAL A 71 9.91 10.16 -9.88
CA VAL A 71 9.27 11.38 -10.43
C VAL A 71 7.78 11.40 -10.16
N ILE A 72 7.10 10.26 -10.30
CA ILE A 72 5.68 10.11 -10.02
C ILE A 72 5.39 10.40 -8.55
N ALA A 73 6.16 9.81 -7.63
CA ALA A 73 6.01 10.03 -6.19
C ALA A 73 6.28 11.49 -5.82
N LEU A 74 7.38 12.07 -6.32
CA LEU A 74 7.76 13.45 -5.98
C LEU A 74 6.67 14.45 -6.39
N ILE A 75 6.17 14.39 -7.62
CA ILE A 75 5.09 15.26 -8.09
C ILE A 75 3.78 14.90 -7.37
N GLY A 76 3.54 13.59 -7.12
CA GLY A 76 2.41 13.06 -6.37
C GLY A 76 2.39 13.47 -4.89
N VAL A 77 3.50 13.93 -4.32
CA VAL A 77 3.61 14.54 -2.98
C VAL A 77 3.45 16.05 -3.06
N LEU A 78 4.18 16.71 -3.96
CA LEU A 78 4.22 18.17 -4.04
C LEU A 78 2.86 18.79 -4.42
N VAL A 79 2.11 18.17 -5.34
CA VAL A 79 0.82 18.70 -5.78
C VAL A 79 -0.24 18.62 -4.67
N PRO A 80 -0.48 17.47 -3.99
CA PRO A 80 -1.38 17.42 -2.85
C PRO A 80 -0.97 18.34 -1.70
N LEU A 81 0.33 18.41 -1.39
CA LEU A 81 0.88 19.27 -0.34
C LEU A 81 0.55 20.75 -0.63
N ALA A 82 0.89 21.24 -1.82
CA ALA A 82 0.68 22.65 -2.17
C ALA A 82 -0.81 23.03 -2.19
N GLY A 83 -1.64 22.19 -2.78
CA GLY A 83 -3.07 22.49 -2.84
C GLY A 83 -3.80 22.22 -1.53
N GLY A 84 -3.36 21.26 -0.73
CA GLY A 84 -3.86 21.06 0.63
C GLY A 84 -3.55 22.25 1.52
N PHE A 85 -2.33 22.78 1.44
CA PHE A 85 -1.97 24.04 2.06
C PHE A 85 -2.87 25.18 1.62
N ALA A 86 -3.05 25.39 0.30
CA ALA A 86 -3.87 26.47 -0.24
C ALA A 86 -5.34 26.36 0.19
N LEU A 87 -5.89 25.14 0.17
CA LEU A 87 -7.25 24.86 0.63
C LEU A 87 -7.38 25.15 2.12
N ALA A 88 -6.47 24.65 2.95
CA ALA A 88 -6.48 24.89 4.39
C ALA A 88 -6.36 26.39 4.72
N ALA A 89 -5.51 27.12 4.02
CA ALA A 89 -5.32 28.55 4.21
C ALA A 89 -6.58 29.42 3.90
N ALA A 90 -7.49 28.88 3.08
CA ALA A 90 -8.78 29.54 2.84
C ALA A 90 -9.73 29.46 4.06
N PHE A 91 -9.65 28.39 4.83
CA PHE A 91 -10.53 28.09 5.96
C PHE A 91 -9.89 28.38 7.32
N ASN A 92 -8.60 28.16 7.48
CA ASN A 92 -7.85 28.35 8.71
C ASN A 92 -6.98 29.61 8.63
N ARG A 93 -7.42 30.67 9.29
CA ARG A 93 -6.75 31.97 9.37
C ARG A 93 -6.37 32.27 10.81
N GLY A 94 -5.13 32.66 11.07
CA GLY A 94 -4.64 32.99 12.41
C GLY A 94 -3.11 33.11 12.45
N PRO A 95 -2.52 33.52 13.58
CA PRO A 95 -1.07 33.69 13.69
C PRO A 95 -0.29 32.39 13.48
N ASP A 96 -0.79 31.26 13.97
CA ASP A 96 -0.16 29.93 13.85
C ASP A 96 -0.67 29.12 12.67
N ALA A 97 -1.55 29.71 11.83
CA ALA A 97 -2.22 29.01 10.75
C ALA A 97 -1.26 28.49 9.68
N PHE A 98 -0.13 29.14 9.46
CA PHE A 98 0.81 28.74 8.41
C PHE A 98 1.27 27.29 8.59
N LEU A 99 1.78 26.93 9.77
CA LEU A 99 2.32 25.60 10.04
C LEU A 99 1.19 24.55 10.05
N GLN A 100 0.02 24.91 10.60
CA GLN A 100 -1.17 24.06 10.60
C GLN A 100 -1.66 23.78 9.18
N ASN A 101 -1.68 24.77 8.30
CA ASN A 101 -2.10 24.61 6.92
C ASN A 101 -1.10 23.75 6.11
N VAL A 102 0.21 23.92 6.36
CA VAL A 102 1.24 23.03 5.78
C VAL A 102 1.02 21.60 6.28
N PHE A 103 0.70 21.42 7.55
CA PHE A 103 0.45 20.09 8.12
C PHE A 103 -0.75 19.39 7.46
N ILE A 104 -1.87 20.10 7.21
CA ILE A 104 -3.00 19.56 6.44
C ILE A 104 -2.55 19.13 5.04
N GLY A 105 -1.68 19.93 4.40
CA GLY A 105 -1.05 19.55 3.14
C GLY A 105 -0.26 18.23 3.24
N VAL A 106 0.48 18.01 4.33
CA VAL A 106 1.22 16.75 4.56
C VAL A 106 0.27 15.58 4.80
N VAL A 107 -0.81 15.75 5.56
CA VAL A 107 -1.84 14.70 5.71
C VAL A 107 -2.37 14.25 4.34
N LEU A 108 -2.53 15.18 3.39
CA LEU A 108 -2.97 14.84 2.02
C LEU A 108 -1.89 14.12 1.19
N THR A 109 -0.65 14.12 1.57
CA THR A 109 0.38 13.37 0.82
C THR A 109 0.28 11.87 1.09
N ALA A 110 -0.07 11.45 2.31
CA ALA A 110 -0.12 10.06 2.71
C ALA A 110 -0.97 9.22 1.75
N THR A 111 -0.47 8.07 1.28
CA THR A 111 -1.16 7.17 0.36
C THR A 111 -1.30 5.79 1.01
N SER A 112 -2.43 5.13 0.83
CA SER A 112 -2.62 3.74 1.26
C SER A 112 -2.23 2.80 0.13
N VAL A 113 -1.06 2.18 0.25
CA VAL A 113 -0.55 1.21 -0.73
C VAL A 113 -1.38 -0.05 -0.72
N SER A 114 -1.77 -0.55 0.46
CA SER A 114 -2.48 -1.81 0.67
C SER A 114 -3.81 -1.90 -0.09
N ILE A 115 -4.60 -0.82 -0.09
CA ILE A 115 -5.90 -0.76 -0.81
C ILE A 115 -5.69 -0.91 -2.31
N THR A 116 -4.72 -0.19 -2.85
CA THR A 116 -4.42 -0.20 -4.29
C THR A 116 -3.83 -1.54 -4.71
N VAL A 117 -2.91 -2.09 -3.94
CA VAL A 117 -2.29 -3.40 -4.18
C VAL A 117 -3.33 -4.50 -4.23
N GLU A 118 -4.18 -4.61 -3.20
CA GLU A 118 -5.22 -5.64 -3.17
C GLU A 118 -6.20 -5.48 -4.32
N THR A 119 -6.56 -4.24 -4.67
CA THR A 119 -7.42 -3.99 -5.82
C THR A 119 -6.77 -4.41 -7.14
N LEU A 120 -5.51 -4.06 -7.37
CA LEU A 120 -4.76 -4.44 -8.57
C LEU A 120 -4.57 -5.95 -8.66
N LYS A 121 -4.34 -6.61 -7.52
CA LYS A 121 -4.26 -8.06 -7.42
C LYS A 121 -5.60 -8.72 -7.77
N GLU A 122 -6.72 -8.25 -7.19
CA GLU A 122 -8.06 -8.78 -7.44
C GLU A 122 -8.47 -8.65 -8.92
N ILE A 123 -8.02 -7.59 -9.64
CA ILE A 123 -8.27 -7.42 -11.07
C ILE A 123 -7.17 -8.01 -11.98
N GLY A 124 -6.15 -8.68 -11.40
CA GLY A 124 -5.05 -9.31 -12.14
C GLY A 124 -4.14 -8.33 -12.88
N ARG A 125 -3.92 -7.12 -12.32
CA ARG A 125 -3.14 -6.04 -12.97
C ARG A 125 -1.93 -5.58 -12.17
N LEU A 126 -1.58 -6.27 -11.10
CA LEU A 126 -0.45 -5.90 -10.23
C LEU A 126 0.89 -5.95 -10.96
N SER A 127 1.15 -7.00 -11.73
CA SER A 127 2.40 -7.21 -12.47
C SER A 127 2.49 -6.43 -13.80
N THR A 128 1.52 -5.55 -14.09
CA THR A 128 1.57 -4.71 -15.29
C THR A 128 2.56 -3.56 -15.12
N ARG A 129 3.03 -2.95 -16.22
CA ARG A 129 3.91 -1.78 -16.20
C ARG A 129 3.35 -0.63 -15.35
N SER A 130 2.05 -0.37 -15.43
CA SER A 130 1.39 0.63 -14.57
C SER A 130 1.29 0.17 -13.13
N GLY A 131 1.01 -1.11 -12.85
CA GLY A 131 0.97 -1.68 -11.50
C GLY A 131 2.34 -1.59 -10.81
N SER A 132 3.41 -2.00 -11.48
CA SER A 132 4.78 -1.91 -10.96
C SER A 132 5.21 -0.46 -10.72
N ALA A 133 4.78 0.48 -11.59
CA ALA A 133 5.06 1.90 -11.38
C ALA A 133 4.29 2.48 -10.17
N ILE A 134 3.04 2.07 -9.95
CA ILE A 134 2.25 2.45 -8.77
C ILE A 134 2.94 1.94 -7.51
N LEU A 135 3.32 0.66 -7.46
CA LEU A 135 4.02 0.07 -6.32
C LEU A 135 5.32 0.80 -5.99
N GLY A 136 6.17 1.00 -6.99
CA GLY A 136 7.43 1.72 -6.82
C GLY A 136 7.22 3.16 -6.35
N ALA A 137 6.23 3.86 -6.91
CA ALA A 137 5.90 5.22 -6.51
C ALA A 137 5.34 5.29 -5.08
N ALA A 138 4.52 4.32 -4.68
CA ALA A 138 3.93 4.27 -3.35
C ALA A 138 4.99 4.06 -2.25
N ILE A 139 5.98 3.18 -2.47
CA ILE A 139 7.10 2.99 -1.53
C ILE A 139 7.91 4.29 -1.35
N ILE A 140 8.15 5.01 -2.45
CA ILE A 140 8.86 6.29 -2.40
C ILE A 140 8.00 7.36 -1.74
N ASP A 141 6.68 7.34 -1.98
CA ASP A 141 5.69 8.23 -1.36
C ASP A 141 5.69 8.09 0.17
N ASP A 142 5.73 6.85 0.69
CA ASP A 142 5.85 6.58 2.13
C ASP A 142 7.12 7.19 2.73
N VAL A 143 8.26 7.03 2.06
CA VAL A 143 9.52 7.64 2.48
C VAL A 143 9.44 9.17 2.48
N LEU A 144 8.88 9.76 1.42
CA LEU A 144 8.69 11.21 1.31
C LEU A 144 7.70 11.73 2.35
N GLY A 145 6.67 10.96 2.68
CA GLY A 145 5.70 11.26 3.74
C GLY A 145 6.36 11.34 5.12
N ILE A 146 7.22 10.36 5.47
CA ILE A 146 7.98 10.36 6.72
C ILE A 146 8.92 11.58 6.79
N ILE A 147 9.60 11.90 5.69
CA ILE A 147 10.47 13.09 5.62
C ILE A 147 9.63 14.36 5.83
N GLY A 148 8.51 14.50 5.11
CA GLY A 148 7.61 15.65 5.23
C GLY A 148 7.09 15.84 6.66
N LEU A 149 6.62 14.75 7.28
CA LEU A 149 6.16 14.75 8.67
C LEU A 149 7.28 15.16 9.62
N THR A 150 8.49 14.59 9.45
CA THR A 150 9.65 14.91 10.30
C THR A 150 10.06 16.37 10.20
N VAL A 151 10.06 16.92 8.97
CA VAL A 151 10.39 18.35 8.76
C VAL A 151 9.39 19.25 9.50
N ILE A 152 8.10 18.98 9.37
CA ILE A 152 7.07 19.83 9.98
C ILE A 152 7.04 19.69 11.49
N THR A 153 7.18 18.49 12.03
CA THR A 153 7.26 18.28 13.49
C THR A 153 8.50 18.94 14.08
N SER A 154 9.63 18.93 13.36
CA SER A 154 10.84 19.64 13.77
C SER A 154 10.65 21.15 13.79
N LEU A 155 9.97 21.73 12.81
CA LEU A 155 9.63 23.15 12.74
C LEU A 155 8.64 23.56 13.83
N GLY A 156 7.76 22.64 14.24
CA GLY A 156 6.81 22.80 15.35
C GLY A 156 7.42 22.65 16.75
N GLY A 157 8.73 22.51 16.88
CA GLY A 157 9.43 22.36 18.16
C GLY A 157 9.59 20.93 18.66
N GLY A 158 9.26 19.92 17.85
CA GLY A 158 9.31 18.49 18.20
C GLY A 158 10.71 17.84 18.23
N GLY A 159 11.79 18.59 18.03
CA GLY A 159 13.18 18.15 18.25
C GLY A 159 13.70 17.01 17.36
N ALA A 160 12.92 16.49 16.42
CA ALA A 160 13.36 15.43 15.51
C ALA A 160 14.39 15.94 14.50
N ASN A 161 15.55 15.27 14.42
CA ASN A 161 16.62 15.66 13.50
C ASN A 161 16.40 14.98 12.13
N VAL A 162 16.05 15.78 11.11
CA VAL A 162 15.79 15.32 9.74
C VAL A 162 16.96 14.50 9.17
N TRP A 163 18.21 14.89 9.46
CA TRP A 163 19.40 14.19 8.99
C TRP A 163 19.53 12.78 9.59
N VAL A 164 19.11 12.60 10.85
CA VAL A 164 19.09 11.29 11.50
C VAL A 164 18.05 10.38 10.84
N VAL A 165 16.85 10.91 10.52
CA VAL A 165 15.80 10.15 9.84
C VAL A 165 16.23 9.76 8.42
N LEU A 166 16.79 10.71 7.65
CA LEU A 166 17.35 10.40 6.33
C LEU A 166 18.45 9.36 6.40
N GLY A 167 19.34 9.44 7.39
CA GLY A 167 20.40 8.47 7.63
C GLY A 167 19.85 7.08 7.93
N LYS A 168 18.80 6.97 8.76
CA LYS A 168 18.13 5.71 9.08
C LYS A 168 17.46 5.10 7.84
N ILE A 169 16.75 5.89 7.03
CA ILE A 169 16.10 5.43 5.80
C ILE A 169 17.16 4.91 4.80
N ALA A 170 18.23 5.68 4.58
CA ALA A 170 19.33 5.28 3.70
C ALA A 170 20.00 3.99 4.19
N ALA A 171 20.22 3.87 5.50
CA ALA A 171 20.77 2.67 6.13
C ALA A 171 19.85 1.46 5.95
N PHE A 172 18.51 1.65 6.11
CA PHE A 172 17.53 0.60 5.88
C PHE A 172 17.64 0.04 4.46
N PHE A 173 17.63 0.88 3.41
CA PHE A 173 17.74 0.42 2.03
C PHE A 173 19.12 -0.22 1.75
N ALA A 174 20.21 0.31 2.31
CA ALA A 174 21.54 -0.30 2.17
C ALA A 174 21.59 -1.70 2.82
N VAL A 175 21.04 -1.85 4.04
CA VAL A 175 20.92 -3.14 4.73
C VAL A 175 20.01 -4.09 3.93
N SER A 176 18.91 -3.60 3.36
CA SER A 176 18.01 -4.40 2.52
C SER A 176 18.72 -5.04 1.32
N VAL A 177 19.60 -4.29 0.66
CA VAL A 177 20.42 -4.82 -0.44
C VAL A 177 21.37 -5.91 0.06
N VAL A 178 22.01 -5.71 1.20
CA VAL A 178 22.92 -6.70 1.79
C VAL A 178 22.15 -7.97 2.19
N VAL A 179 21.01 -7.80 2.86
CA VAL A 179 20.13 -8.91 3.26
C VAL A 179 19.64 -9.66 2.03
N TRP A 180 19.25 -8.97 0.96
CA TRP A 180 18.86 -9.60 -0.30
C TRP A 180 19.97 -10.49 -0.87
N MET A 181 21.21 -9.98 -0.94
CA MET A 181 22.37 -10.75 -1.44
C MET A 181 22.66 -11.99 -0.58
N VAL A 182 22.57 -11.87 0.74
CA VAL A 182 22.80 -12.97 1.68
C VAL A 182 21.68 -14.00 1.59
N MET A 183 20.42 -13.53 1.64
CA MET A 183 19.24 -14.40 1.64
C MET A 183 19.08 -15.17 0.33
N HIS A 184 19.35 -14.55 -0.82
CA HIS A 184 19.32 -15.24 -2.10
C HIS A 184 20.26 -16.46 -2.11
N ARG A 185 21.51 -16.28 -1.63
CA ARG A 185 22.47 -17.40 -1.51
C ARG A 185 22.05 -18.44 -0.47
N PHE A 186 21.51 -17.97 0.67
CA PHE A 186 21.06 -18.85 1.74
C PHE A 186 19.86 -19.72 1.30
N VAL A 187 18.88 -19.10 0.63
CA VAL A 187 17.69 -19.79 0.13
C VAL A 187 18.05 -20.85 -0.91
N ASP A 188 18.92 -20.51 -1.86
CA ASP A 188 19.40 -21.46 -2.87
C ASP A 188 20.16 -22.65 -2.24
N TRP A 189 21.01 -22.37 -1.25
CA TRP A 189 21.71 -23.41 -0.51
C TRP A 189 20.74 -24.30 0.28
N TRP A 190 19.77 -23.69 0.97
CA TRP A 190 18.76 -24.39 1.75
C TRP A 190 17.92 -25.30 0.87
N PHE A 191 17.48 -24.87 -0.29
CA PHE A 191 16.69 -25.68 -1.21
C PHE A 191 17.44 -26.87 -1.77
N ARG A 192 18.72 -26.70 -2.09
CA ARG A 192 19.56 -27.83 -2.53
C ARG A 192 19.73 -28.88 -1.44
N ARG A 193 19.70 -28.45 -0.18
CA ARG A 193 19.94 -29.35 0.97
C ARG A 193 18.68 -30.03 1.50
N TYR A 194 17.53 -29.32 1.49
CA TYR A 194 16.27 -29.75 2.11
C TYR A 194 15.11 -29.75 1.12
N SER A 195 15.21 -30.50 0.03
CA SER A 195 14.23 -30.49 -1.07
C SER A 195 12.86 -31.06 -0.71
N ARG A 196 12.75 -31.91 0.31
CA ARG A 196 11.53 -32.66 0.66
C ARG A 196 10.54 -31.90 1.56
N ASP A 197 10.98 -30.91 2.34
CA ASP A 197 10.12 -30.26 3.35
C ASP A 197 9.68 -28.85 2.92
N LYS A 198 8.63 -28.80 2.10
CA LYS A 198 8.04 -27.55 1.60
C LYS A 198 7.41 -26.70 2.73
N ARG A 199 6.89 -27.32 3.81
CA ARG A 199 6.20 -26.61 4.91
C ARG A 199 7.17 -25.73 5.72
N ARG A 200 8.37 -26.22 6.00
CA ARG A 200 9.38 -25.45 6.75
C ARG A 200 9.76 -24.17 6.04
N PHE A 201 9.74 -24.18 4.72
CA PHE A 201 10.06 -23.00 3.94
C PHE A 201 9.00 -21.89 4.09
N VAL A 202 7.72 -22.25 4.09
CA VAL A 202 6.63 -21.27 4.35
C VAL A 202 6.78 -20.66 5.75
N VAL A 203 7.04 -21.49 6.77
CA VAL A 203 7.23 -21.00 8.15
C VAL A 203 8.46 -20.08 8.25
N LEU A 204 9.56 -20.46 7.61
CA LEU A 204 10.78 -19.64 7.60
C LEU A 204 10.56 -18.29 6.90
N SER A 205 9.89 -18.29 5.74
CA SER A 205 9.58 -17.08 4.99
C SER A 205 8.65 -16.17 5.78
N PHE A 206 7.66 -16.74 6.48
CA PHE A 206 6.75 -16.00 7.34
C PHE A 206 7.48 -15.38 8.54
N ALA A 207 8.30 -16.18 9.24
CA ALA A 207 9.11 -15.68 10.35
C ALA A 207 10.07 -14.58 9.89
N PHE A 208 10.69 -14.73 8.72
CA PHE A 208 11.56 -13.70 8.14
C PHE A 208 10.77 -12.43 7.82
N CYS A 209 9.58 -12.55 7.21
CA CYS A 209 8.70 -11.42 6.93
C CYS A 209 8.41 -10.61 8.20
N LEU A 210 7.93 -11.27 9.26
CA LEU A 210 7.58 -10.61 10.51
C LEU A 210 8.79 -9.96 11.20
N LEU A 211 9.91 -10.67 11.26
CA LEU A 211 11.14 -10.14 11.86
C LEU A 211 11.68 -8.94 11.06
N TYR A 212 11.60 -9.00 9.74
CA TYR A 212 12.11 -7.94 8.90
C TYR A 212 11.21 -6.70 8.91
N SER A 213 9.88 -6.87 8.98
CA SER A 213 8.91 -5.80 9.20
C SER A 213 9.15 -5.11 10.53
N PHE A 214 9.25 -5.89 11.61
CA PHE A 214 9.56 -5.36 12.93
C PHE A 214 10.92 -4.61 12.96
N PHE A 215 11.93 -5.14 12.29
CA PHE A 215 13.24 -4.52 12.22
C PHE A 215 13.21 -3.19 11.44
N ALA A 216 12.44 -3.12 10.35
CA ALA A 216 12.24 -1.89 9.58
C ALA A 216 11.66 -0.78 10.45
N GLU A 217 10.63 -1.08 11.22
CA GLU A 217 9.94 -0.11 12.07
C GLU A 217 10.75 0.22 13.34
N ALA A 218 11.12 -0.77 14.14
CA ALA A 218 11.73 -0.56 15.45
C ALA A 218 13.13 0.05 15.38
N VAL A 219 13.94 -0.30 14.38
CA VAL A 219 15.33 0.16 14.25
C VAL A 219 15.45 1.39 13.36
N PHE A 220 14.81 1.36 12.20
CA PHE A 220 14.97 2.41 11.20
C PHE A 220 13.83 3.44 11.18
N GLY A 221 12.68 3.14 11.80
CA GLY A 221 11.51 4.01 11.76
C GLY A 221 10.87 4.07 10.35
N VAL A 222 11.10 3.04 9.54
CA VAL A 222 10.44 2.85 8.25
C VAL A 222 9.21 1.99 8.48
N ALA A 223 8.11 2.28 7.79
CA ALA A 223 6.87 1.53 7.98
C ALA A 223 7.08 0.01 7.83
N ASP A 224 6.50 -0.77 8.74
CA ASP A 224 6.51 -2.23 8.78
C ASP A 224 6.05 -2.87 7.46
N ILE A 225 5.03 -2.28 6.83
CA ILE A 225 4.52 -2.65 5.50
C ILE A 225 5.59 -2.57 4.41
N THR A 226 6.48 -1.57 4.46
CA THR A 226 7.61 -1.45 3.53
C THR A 226 8.64 -2.57 3.80
N GLY A 227 8.88 -2.89 5.08
CA GLY A 227 9.71 -4.03 5.49
C GLY A 227 9.15 -5.35 4.95
N ALA A 228 7.84 -5.58 5.11
CA ALA A 228 7.14 -6.75 4.58
C ALA A 228 7.26 -6.89 3.07
N TYR A 229 7.04 -5.79 2.35
CA TYR A 229 7.16 -5.76 0.89
C TYR A 229 8.58 -6.12 0.43
N ILE A 230 9.61 -5.52 1.05
CA ILE A 230 11.01 -5.82 0.72
C ILE A 230 11.35 -7.28 1.08
N ALA A 231 10.83 -7.79 2.20
CA ALA A 231 10.98 -9.22 2.52
C ALA A 231 10.39 -10.10 1.41
N GLY A 232 9.20 -9.77 0.89
CA GLY A 232 8.59 -10.44 -0.27
C GLY A 232 9.48 -10.38 -1.52
N LEU A 233 10.03 -9.20 -1.85
CA LEU A 233 10.96 -9.02 -2.96
C LEU A 233 12.21 -9.90 -2.86
N ILE A 234 12.72 -10.13 -1.64
CA ILE A 234 13.88 -11.01 -1.40
C ILE A 234 13.57 -12.44 -1.84
N PHE A 235 12.34 -12.91 -1.65
CA PHE A 235 11.90 -14.25 -2.05
C PHE A 235 11.33 -14.32 -3.47
N ALA A 236 11.01 -13.19 -4.12
CA ALA A 236 10.39 -13.13 -5.45
C ALA A 236 11.20 -13.87 -6.54
N ASN A 237 12.52 -13.86 -6.44
CA ASN A 237 13.42 -14.53 -7.43
C ASN A 237 13.84 -15.94 -7.01
N THR A 238 13.11 -16.59 -6.09
CA THR A 238 13.42 -17.97 -5.69
C THR A 238 12.66 -18.96 -6.56
N CYS A 239 13.25 -20.14 -6.80
CA CYS A 239 12.64 -21.21 -7.61
C CYS A 239 11.32 -21.76 -7.06
N ARG A 240 10.85 -21.31 -5.89
CA ARG A 240 9.60 -21.73 -5.24
C ARG A 240 8.68 -20.57 -4.88
N VAL A 241 8.85 -19.44 -5.54
CA VAL A 241 8.00 -18.26 -5.32
C VAL A 241 6.51 -18.59 -5.51
N ALA A 242 6.15 -19.33 -6.54
CA ALA A 242 4.76 -19.74 -6.82
C ALA A 242 4.14 -20.54 -5.66
N TYR A 243 4.92 -21.45 -5.05
CA TYR A 243 4.44 -22.20 -3.88
C TYR A 243 4.21 -21.30 -2.65
N LEU A 244 5.08 -20.31 -2.42
CA LEU A 244 4.88 -19.33 -1.35
C LEU A 244 3.64 -18.48 -1.61
N GLN A 245 3.51 -17.94 -2.83
CA GLN A 245 2.37 -17.13 -3.23
C GLN A 245 1.06 -17.84 -2.95
N ASP A 246 0.89 -19.09 -3.41
CA ASP A 246 -0.33 -19.87 -3.20
C ASP A 246 -0.69 -20.00 -1.69
N ARG A 247 0.31 -20.23 -0.84
CA ARG A 247 0.08 -20.40 0.61
C ARG A 247 -0.24 -19.07 1.31
N PHE A 248 0.48 -18.02 0.98
CA PHE A 248 0.22 -16.69 1.55
C PHE A 248 -1.06 -16.06 0.98
N ASP A 249 -1.39 -16.30 -0.29
CA ASP A 249 -2.64 -15.86 -0.90
C ASP A 249 -3.85 -16.44 -0.17
N THR A 250 -3.83 -17.74 0.09
CA THR A 250 -4.92 -18.39 0.81
C THR A 250 -5.12 -17.77 2.20
N LEU A 251 -4.05 -17.54 2.94
CA LEU A 251 -4.10 -16.93 4.28
C LEU A 251 -4.56 -15.47 4.22
N SER A 252 -4.01 -14.70 3.29
CA SER A 252 -4.34 -13.30 3.09
C SER A 252 -5.80 -13.14 2.70
N TYR A 253 -6.21 -13.75 1.60
CA TYR A 253 -7.54 -13.60 1.02
C TYR A 253 -8.67 -14.12 1.90
N ALA A 254 -8.48 -15.29 2.53
CA ALA A 254 -9.55 -15.95 3.29
C ALA A 254 -9.80 -15.31 4.68
N LEU A 255 -8.77 -14.76 5.31
CA LEU A 255 -8.85 -14.32 6.70
C LEU A 255 -8.32 -12.91 6.92
N LEU A 256 -7.05 -12.66 6.61
CA LEU A 256 -6.34 -11.50 7.09
C LEU A 256 -6.74 -10.21 6.37
N SER A 257 -6.80 -10.19 5.04
CA SER A 257 -7.19 -9.00 4.27
C SER A 257 -8.61 -8.54 4.59
N PRO A 258 -9.64 -9.41 4.67
CA PRO A 258 -10.97 -8.98 5.09
C PRO A 258 -11.03 -8.37 6.48
N ILE A 259 -10.26 -8.88 7.45
CA ILE A 259 -10.17 -8.32 8.81
C ILE A 259 -9.51 -6.95 8.75
N PHE A 260 -8.39 -6.81 8.03
CA PHE A 260 -7.70 -5.54 7.85
C PHE A 260 -8.61 -4.45 7.25
N PHE A 261 -9.30 -4.73 6.14
CA PHE A 261 -10.18 -3.74 5.54
C PHE A 261 -11.42 -3.43 6.38
N ALA A 262 -11.96 -4.42 7.10
CA ALA A 262 -13.04 -4.19 8.04
C ALA A 262 -12.59 -3.33 9.24
N SER A 263 -11.37 -3.51 9.76
CA SER A 263 -10.83 -2.71 10.85
C SER A 263 -10.69 -1.24 10.47
N ILE A 264 -10.29 -0.93 9.24
CA ILE A 264 -10.27 0.47 8.74
C ILE A 264 -11.66 1.09 8.86
N GLY A 265 -12.71 0.35 8.46
CA GLY A 265 -14.09 0.82 8.59
C GLY A 265 -14.54 0.98 10.04
N LEU A 266 -14.11 0.10 10.96
CA LEU A 266 -14.44 0.15 12.39
C LEU A 266 -13.76 1.32 13.12
N LYS A 267 -12.58 1.74 12.68
CA LYS A 267 -11.85 2.89 13.25
C LYS A 267 -12.52 4.24 12.94
N VAL A 268 -13.49 4.24 12.05
CA VAL A 268 -14.18 5.47 11.64
C VAL A 268 -15.12 5.93 12.75
N VAL A 269 -14.85 7.13 13.28
CA VAL A 269 -15.75 7.89 14.14
C VAL A 269 -16.01 9.23 13.48
N LEU A 270 -17.28 9.54 13.20
CA LEU A 270 -17.65 10.80 12.57
C LEU A 270 -17.98 11.82 13.66
N PRO A 271 -17.16 12.85 13.87
CA PRO A 271 -17.48 13.93 14.81
C PRO A 271 -18.59 14.84 14.24
N GLU A 272 -19.28 15.55 15.12
CA GLU A 272 -20.21 16.60 14.69
C GLU A 272 -19.44 17.73 13.98
N MET A 273 -19.91 18.11 12.80
CA MET A 273 -19.26 19.12 11.98
C MET A 273 -20.19 20.29 11.67
N SER A 274 -19.66 21.51 11.79
CA SER A 274 -20.36 22.70 11.32
C SER A 274 -20.48 22.68 9.77
N THR A 275 -21.44 23.45 9.22
CA THR A 275 -21.62 23.55 7.76
C THR A 275 -20.34 24.01 7.04
N THR A 276 -19.56 24.91 7.64
CA THR A 276 -18.28 25.38 7.08
C THR A 276 -17.25 24.27 7.05
N ILE A 277 -17.15 23.47 8.11
CA ILE A 277 -16.22 22.31 8.18
C ILE A 277 -16.67 21.21 7.23
N LEU A 278 -17.97 21.00 7.04
CA LEU A 278 -18.48 20.05 6.05
C LEU A 278 -18.15 20.49 4.62
N LEU A 279 -18.28 21.79 4.30
CA LEU A 279 -17.85 22.32 3.00
C LEU A 279 -16.34 22.09 2.78
N PHE A 280 -15.53 22.37 3.81
CA PHE A 280 -14.09 22.08 3.78
C PHE A 280 -13.83 20.59 3.52
N ALA A 281 -14.57 19.68 4.19
CA ALA A 281 -14.42 18.23 4.02
C ALA A 281 -14.70 17.80 2.56
N VAL A 282 -15.78 18.30 1.95
CA VAL A 282 -16.12 18.00 0.55
C VAL A 282 -15.02 18.50 -0.39
N LEU A 283 -14.54 19.73 -0.20
CA LEU A 283 -13.45 20.27 -1.01
C LEU A 283 -12.13 19.50 -0.80
N LEU A 284 -11.86 19.05 0.43
CA LEU A 284 -10.70 18.23 0.78
C LEU A 284 -10.73 16.88 0.06
N VAL A 285 -11.89 16.20 0.04
CA VAL A 285 -12.10 14.95 -0.71
C VAL A 285 -11.85 15.16 -2.21
N LEU A 286 -12.47 16.18 -2.78
CA LEU A 286 -12.31 16.49 -4.21
C LEU A 286 -10.84 16.77 -4.54
N TRP A 287 -10.18 17.58 -3.71
CA TRP A 287 -8.77 17.89 -3.91
C TRP A 287 -7.86 16.67 -3.71
N ALA A 288 -8.14 15.80 -2.72
CA ALA A 288 -7.41 14.57 -2.50
C ALA A 288 -7.41 13.67 -3.75
N VAL A 289 -8.56 13.56 -4.42
CA VAL A 289 -8.69 12.79 -5.67
C VAL A 289 -7.97 13.49 -6.83
N VAL A 290 -8.31 14.76 -7.09
CA VAL A 290 -7.80 15.49 -8.25
C VAL A 290 -6.28 15.67 -8.18
N SER A 291 -5.75 16.02 -7.01
CA SER A 291 -4.31 16.28 -6.84
C SER A 291 -3.44 15.05 -7.11
N LYS A 292 -3.87 13.87 -6.70
CA LYS A 292 -3.13 12.62 -6.98
C LYS A 292 -3.28 12.19 -8.45
N VAL A 293 -4.49 12.25 -9.00
CA VAL A 293 -4.70 11.94 -10.42
C VAL A 293 -3.85 12.85 -11.31
N VAL A 294 -3.89 14.15 -11.05
CA VAL A 294 -3.12 15.13 -11.81
C VAL A 294 -1.62 15.02 -11.49
N GLY A 295 -1.24 15.00 -10.23
CA GLY A 295 0.18 14.98 -9.80
C GLY A 295 0.91 13.73 -10.28
N CYS A 296 0.42 12.56 -9.93
CA CYS A 296 1.03 11.29 -10.35
C CYS A 296 0.86 11.05 -11.85
N GLY A 297 -0.28 11.44 -12.42
CA GLY A 297 -0.51 11.38 -13.87
C GLY A 297 0.46 12.25 -14.67
N LEU A 298 0.72 13.49 -14.25
CA LEU A 298 1.74 14.35 -14.84
C LEU A 298 3.14 13.77 -14.68
N GLY A 299 3.49 13.23 -13.50
CA GLY A 299 4.75 12.55 -13.28
C GLY A 299 4.95 11.39 -14.23
N ALA A 300 3.93 10.57 -14.44
CA ALA A 300 3.94 9.47 -15.40
C ALA A 300 4.09 9.98 -16.85
N LYS A 301 3.39 11.06 -17.22
CA LYS A 301 3.54 11.67 -18.54
C LYS A 301 4.95 12.20 -18.81
N LEU A 302 5.58 12.84 -17.83
CA LEU A 302 6.97 13.28 -17.93
C LEU A 302 7.93 12.10 -18.14
N CYS A 303 7.59 10.92 -17.61
CA CYS A 303 8.33 9.68 -17.80
C CYS A 303 7.90 8.88 -19.04
N ARG A 304 7.17 9.50 -19.97
CA ARG A 304 6.75 8.92 -21.26
C ARG A 304 5.80 7.72 -21.15
N TYR A 305 4.99 7.66 -20.10
CA TYR A 305 3.88 6.71 -20.03
C TYR A 305 2.75 7.14 -20.98
N SER A 306 1.96 6.16 -21.46
CA SER A 306 0.77 6.43 -22.26
C SER A 306 -0.26 7.25 -21.49
N ASN A 307 -1.24 7.88 -22.15
CA ASN A 307 -2.30 8.61 -21.45
C ASN A 307 -3.13 7.70 -20.55
N GLN A 308 -3.34 6.46 -21.00
CA GLN A 308 -4.08 5.46 -20.22
C GLN A 308 -3.30 5.02 -18.99
N ASP A 309 -2.01 4.72 -19.12
CA ASP A 309 -1.18 4.33 -17.99
C ASP A 309 -0.99 5.48 -17.00
N ALA A 310 -0.82 6.71 -17.50
CA ALA A 310 -0.74 7.90 -16.64
C ALA A 310 -2.04 8.09 -15.82
N LEU A 311 -3.21 7.85 -16.42
CA LEU A 311 -4.48 7.87 -15.72
C LEU A 311 -4.59 6.72 -14.70
N ARG A 312 -4.20 5.48 -15.07
CA ARG A 312 -4.17 4.32 -14.18
C ARG A 312 -3.28 4.55 -12.97
N ILE A 313 -2.07 5.10 -13.21
CA ILE A 313 -1.12 5.44 -12.16
C ILE A 313 -1.70 6.52 -11.25
N GLY A 314 -2.23 7.60 -11.82
CA GLY A 314 -2.85 8.66 -11.03
C GLY A 314 -4.02 8.17 -10.17
N VAL A 315 -4.89 7.35 -10.73
CA VAL A 315 -6.03 6.74 -10.02
C VAL A 315 -5.55 5.77 -8.94
N GLY A 316 -4.52 4.95 -9.22
CA GLY A 316 -3.96 4.02 -8.25
C GLY A 316 -3.34 4.69 -7.03
N MET A 317 -2.95 5.95 -7.12
CA MET A 317 -2.36 6.71 -6.02
C MET A 317 -3.38 7.56 -5.23
N ILE A 318 -4.68 7.46 -5.50
CA ILE A 318 -5.73 8.24 -4.80
C ILE A 318 -5.93 7.77 -3.36
N SER A 319 -5.85 6.46 -3.07
CA SER A 319 -6.22 5.86 -1.79
C SER A 319 -5.52 6.52 -0.60
N ARG A 320 -6.29 6.78 0.44
CA ARG A 320 -5.80 7.18 1.76
C ARG A 320 -6.26 6.13 2.75
N GLY A 321 -5.46 5.83 3.77
CA GLY A 321 -5.77 4.81 4.77
C GLY A 321 -5.44 5.26 6.18
N GLU A 322 -5.12 4.28 7.00
CA GLU A 322 -4.75 4.44 8.41
C GLU A 322 -3.59 5.41 8.62
N VAL A 323 -2.60 5.43 7.72
CA VAL A 323 -1.43 6.32 7.83
C VAL A 323 -1.87 7.78 7.89
N ALA A 324 -2.84 8.21 7.07
CA ALA A 324 -3.34 9.58 7.11
C ALA A 324 -4.02 9.93 8.45
N LEU A 325 -4.74 8.95 9.06
CA LEU A 325 -5.38 9.12 10.36
C LEU A 325 -4.34 9.20 11.49
N ILE A 326 -3.31 8.34 11.45
CA ILE A 326 -2.20 8.36 12.41
C ILE A 326 -1.46 9.69 12.35
N VAL A 327 -1.14 10.16 11.13
CA VAL A 327 -0.49 11.46 10.93
C VAL A 327 -1.37 12.58 11.49
N ALA A 328 -2.68 12.58 11.22
CA ALA A 328 -3.61 13.56 11.70
C ALA A 328 -3.71 13.58 13.25
N ASN A 329 -3.82 12.41 13.89
CA ASN A 329 -3.84 12.28 15.35
C ASN A 329 -2.54 12.80 15.99
N ASN A 330 -1.38 12.44 15.42
CA ASN A 330 -0.09 12.93 15.87
C ASN A 330 0.02 14.46 15.71
N GLY A 331 -0.58 15.00 14.66
CA GLY A 331 -0.65 16.44 14.42
C GLY A 331 -1.49 17.18 15.46
N ILE A 332 -2.61 16.62 15.87
CA ILE A 332 -3.45 17.17 16.96
C ILE A 332 -2.66 17.14 18.28
N ALA A 333 -2.09 15.99 18.62
CA ALA A 333 -1.29 15.82 19.84
C ALA A 333 -0.09 16.80 19.92
N ALA A 334 0.51 17.13 18.76
CA ALA A 334 1.61 18.07 18.64
C ALA A 334 1.17 19.56 18.50
N GLY A 335 -0.14 19.87 18.47
CA GLY A 335 -0.67 21.21 18.24
C GLY A 335 -0.52 21.73 16.80
N LEU A 336 -0.14 20.84 15.87
CA LEU A 336 0.06 21.13 14.45
C LEU A 336 -1.22 21.03 13.61
N MET A 337 -2.30 20.53 14.20
CA MET A 337 -3.62 20.45 13.56
C MET A 337 -4.69 20.70 14.62
N LYS A 338 -5.72 21.47 14.29
CA LYS A 338 -6.87 21.66 15.15
C LYS A 338 -7.80 20.45 15.09
N GLU A 339 -8.45 20.09 16.20
CA GLU A 339 -9.39 18.97 16.29
C GLU A 339 -10.55 19.06 15.28
N GLU A 340 -11.00 20.30 14.98
CA GLU A 340 -12.09 20.53 14.01
C GLU A 340 -11.78 20.02 12.59
N PHE A 341 -10.51 19.90 12.19
CA PHE A 341 -10.08 19.36 10.89
C PHE A 341 -9.97 17.84 10.86
N PHE A 342 -10.06 17.16 12.00
CA PHE A 342 -9.97 15.70 12.04
C PHE A 342 -11.15 15.03 11.31
N GLY A 343 -12.39 15.52 11.52
CA GLY A 343 -13.57 15.00 10.82
C GLY A 343 -13.46 15.06 9.29
N PRO A 344 -13.07 16.18 8.69
CA PRO A 344 -12.72 16.29 7.27
C PRO A 344 -11.70 15.27 6.78
N VAL A 345 -10.62 15.03 7.55
CA VAL A 345 -9.62 14.02 7.21
C VAL A 345 -10.21 12.60 7.24
N VAL A 346 -11.01 12.27 8.24
CA VAL A 346 -11.72 10.99 8.32
C VAL A 346 -12.61 10.78 7.11
N LEU A 347 -13.44 11.78 6.74
CA LEU A 347 -14.29 11.70 5.54
C LEU A 347 -13.48 11.54 4.26
N MET A 348 -12.33 12.22 4.14
CA MET A 348 -11.43 12.09 3.01
C MET A 348 -10.88 10.67 2.91
N VAL A 349 -10.45 10.08 4.01
CA VAL A 349 -9.94 8.70 4.04
C VAL A 349 -11.03 7.73 3.58
N ILE A 350 -12.23 7.81 4.14
CA ILE A 350 -13.35 6.94 3.76
C ILE A 350 -13.66 7.06 2.26
N ALA A 351 -13.86 8.29 1.80
CA ALA A 351 -14.24 8.54 0.42
C ALA A 351 -13.17 8.04 -0.56
N THR A 352 -11.89 8.33 -0.32
CA THR A 352 -10.80 7.90 -1.21
C THR A 352 -10.58 6.39 -1.17
N THR A 353 -10.75 5.74 -0.01
CA THR A 353 -10.65 4.28 0.14
C THR A 353 -11.73 3.55 -0.67
N ILE A 354 -12.96 4.09 -0.70
CA ILE A 354 -14.06 3.51 -1.48
C ILE A 354 -13.91 3.84 -2.98
N LEU A 355 -13.55 5.08 -3.30
CA LEU A 355 -13.45 5.54 -4.69
C LEU A 355 -12.32 4.86 -5.46
N THR A 356 -11.17 4.62 -4.83
CA THR A 356 -9.99 4.08 -5.51
C THR A 356 -10.23 2.73 -6.17
N PRO A 357 -10.76 1.69 -5.50
CA PRO A 357 -11.05 0.41 -6.13
C PRO A 357 -12.06 0.51 -7.26
N VAL A 358 -13.08 1.37 -7.10
CA VAL A 358 -14.12 1.60 -8.12
C VAL A 358 -13.50 2.25 -9.37
N LEU A 359 -12.73 3.31 -9.18
CA LEU A 359 -12.08 4.03 -10.28
C LEU A 359 -11.01 3.18 -10.96
N LEU A 360 -10.20 2.43 -10.20
CA LEU A 360 -9.22 1.50 -10.77
C LEU A 360 -9.90 0.49 -11.69
N LYS A 361 -10.97 -0.13 -11.23
CA LYS A 361 -11.72 -1.07 -12.06
C LYS A 361 -12.27 -0.43 -13.34
N LEU A 362 -12.73 0.82 -13.26
CA LEU A 362 -13.22 1.57 -14.43
C LEU A 362 -12.09 1.86 -15.44
N VAL A 363 -10.93 2.35 -14.98
CA VAL A 363 -9.82 2.71 -15.87
C VAL A 363 -9.08 1.50 -16.46
N TYR A 364 -9.21 0.32 -15.83
CA TYR A 364 -8.71 -0.95 -16.38
C TYR A 364 -9.77 -1.71 -17.21
N ARG A 365 -11.02 -1.24 -17.28
CA ARG A 365 -12.12 -1.88 -18.02
C ARG A 365 -12.05 -1.71 -19.54
N GLY A 366 -11.03 -1.08 -20.11
CA GLY A 366 -10.82 -0.95 -21.56
C GLY A 366 -10.41 -2.28 -22.18
N LYS A 367 -10.78 -2.48 -23.48
CA LYS A 367 -10.49 -3.66 -24.29
C LYS A 367 -9.18 -4.33 -23.93
N GLU A 368 -9.17 -5.67 -23.86
CA GLU A 368 -7.97 -6.48 -23.97
C GLU A 368 -7.08 -5.90 -25.06
N HIS A 369 -6.14 -5.07 -24.69
CA HIS A 369 -5.07 -4.70 -25.59
C HIS A 369 -4.11 -5.88 -25.62
N ASP A 370 -3.92 -6.33 -26.84
CA ASP A 370 -2.90 -7.20 -27.35
C ASP A 370 -1.76 -7.42 -26.34
N TYR A 371 -1.72 -8.61 -25.78
CA TYR A 371 -0.67 -9.06 -24.86
C TYR A 371 0.71 -9.17 -25.54
N SER A 372 0.84 -8.73 -26.79
CA SER A 372 2.09 -8.70 -27.54
C SER A 372 3.17 -7.76 -26.95
N ASP A 373 2.77 -6.82 -26.07
CA ASP A 373 3.72 -5.99 -25.29
C ASP A 373 4.13 -6.61 -23.94
N LEU A 374 3.50 -7.70 -23.52
CA LEU A 374 4.07 -8.60 -22.56
C LEU A 374 5.16 -9.39 -23.32
N GLN A 375 6.37 -8.88 -23.38
CA GLN A 375 7.51 -9.78 -23.47
C GLN A 375 7.25 -10.84 -22.40
N GLU A 376 7.22 -12.10 -22.83
CA GLU A 376 7.11 -13.25 -21.92
C GLU A 376 8.04 -12.97 -20.75
N SER A 377 7.44 -12.65 -19.61
CA SER A 377 8.20 -12.34 -18.41
C SER A 377 8.95 -13.63 -18.08
N GLU A 378 10.24 -13.56 -17.77
CA GLU A 378 11.01 -14.73 -17.30
C GLU A 378 10.28 -15.43 -16.14
N LEU A 379 9.39 -14.71 -15.43
CA LEU A 379 8.49 -15.20 -14.39
C LEU A 379 7.36 -16.09 -14.93
N VAL A 380 6.80 -15.79 -16.11
CA VAL A 380 5.75 -16.63 -16.74
C VAL A 380 6.40 -17.93 -17.21
N ASN A 381 7.57 -17.85 -17.85
CA ASN A 381 8.32 -19.05 -18.26
C ASN A 381 8.77 -19.88 -17.04
N ALA A 382 9.20 -19.24 -15.95
CA ALA A 382 9.55 -19.93 -14.70
C ALA A 382 8.32 -20.55 -14.01
N TYR A 383 7.14 -19.94 -14.17
CA TYR A 383 5.87 -20.47 -13.64
C TYR A 383 5.40 -21.69 -14.46
N GLU A 384 5.49 -21.62 -15.78
CA GLU A 384 5.14 -22.75 -16.67
C GLU A 384 6.11 -23.92 -16.49
N ASP A 385 7.41 -23.66 -16.34
CA ASP A 385 8.43 -24.67 -16.05
C ASP A 385 8.22 -25.31 -14.67
N ALA A 386 7.86 -24.54 -13.64
CA ALA A 386 7.57 -25.05 -12.31
C ALA A 386 6.27 -25.86 -12.27
N ALA A 387 5.22 -25.42 -12.97
CA ALA A 387 3.96 -26.15 -13.09
C ALA A 387 4.13 -27.44 -13.88
N ALA A 388 4.91 -27.42 -14.98
CA ALA A 388 5.23 -28.61 -15.77
C ALA A 388 6.07 -29.61 -14.96
N PHE A 389 6.99 -29.13 -14.12
CA PHE A 389 7.81 -29.99 -13.24
C PHE A 389 6.97 -30.61 -12.11
N ASP A 390 6.02 -29.88 -11.52
CA ASP A 390 5.10 -30.43 -10.49
C ASP A 390 4.14 -31.47 -11.08
N LEU A 391 3.66 -31.27 -12.30
CA LEU A 391 2.84 -32.26 -13.02
C LEU A 391 3.65 -33.53 -13.36
N ALA A 392 4.88 -33.37 -13.84
CA ALA A 392 5.76 -34.50 -14.11
C ALA A 392 6.14 -35.27 -12.84
N SER A 393 6.35 -34.57 -11.72
CA SER A 393 6.63 -35.22 -10.43
C SER A 393 5.44 -35.95 -9.83
N GLN A 394 4.20 -35.48 -10.07
CA GLN A 394 2.96 -36.18 -9.69
C GLN A 394 2.77 -37.44 -10.53
N ALA A 395 2.96 -37.36 -11.84
CA ALA A 395 2.87 -38.53 -12.72
C ALA A 395 3.87 -39.64 -12.36
N LEU A 396 5.10 -39.27 -11.96
CA LEU A 396 6.10 -40.23 -11.49
C LEU A 396 5.75 -40.88 -10.14
N LEU A 397 5.00 -40.18 -9.28
CA LEU A 397 4.53 -40.74 -8.00
C LEU A 397 3.35 -41.71 -8.21
N GLU A 398 2.45 -41.43 -9.15
CA GLU A 398 1.35 -42.32 -9.53
C GLU A 398 1.84 -43.61 -10.23
N ASP A 399 2.92 -43.55 -11.00
CA ASP A 399 3.54 -44.73 -11.62
C ASP A 399 4.29 -45.63 -10.61
N HIS A 400 4.65 -45.10 -9.43
CA HIS A 400 5.28 -45.88 -8.35
C HIS A 400 4.31 -46.49 -7.34
N GLU A 401 3.01 -46.11 -7.38
CA GLU A 401 1.95 -46.66 -6.53
C GLU A 401 1.13 -47.77 -7.22
N ASN A 402 1.35 -48.02 -8.54
CA ASN A 402 0.81 -49.13 -9.32
C ASN A 402 1.89 -50.20 -9.57
#